data_9a0968f240f625047f2a064256638656
#
_entry.id   9a0968f240f625047f2a064256638656
#
_cell.length_a   1.000
_cell.length_b   1.000
_cell.length_c   1.000
_cell.angle_alpha   90.00
_cell.angle_beta   90.00
_cell.angle_gamma   90.00
#
_symmetry.space_group_name_H-M   'P 1'
#
loop_
_entity.id
_entity.type
_entity.pdbx_description
1 polymer ?
#
loop_
_entity_poly.entity_id
_entity_poly.type
_entity_poly.pdbx_seq_one_letter_code
_entity_poly.pdbx_strand_id
1 'polypeptide(L)'
;KTKFSQNYENKNEIKYANSKHSNFPEPVRLFIDFLNSNTYLNFLQNLTSIQEELVADPQLNGGGLHEIKKGGVLKIHTDFNRHPTLNLDRRINILIYLNKNWKDQYGGHLELWDKSMTKCRKKILPIFNRMVIFSTNDFSYHGHPEPVSCPEGESRKSIALYYFSKGRPLSEIDYSKIKNKTYFEDRLGFKNETDGQSKGPKNFLRSFKFYKSIKNFEKKYLRRKKK
;
A
#
# COMPACT_ATOMS: atom_id res chain seq x y z
N LYS A 1 -21.66 4.95 -10.20
CA LYS A 1 -20.55 3.96 -10.26
C LYS A 1 -19.24 4.72 -10.13
N THR A 2 -18.38 4.35 -9.20
CA THR A 2 -17.04 4.93 -9.05
C THR A 2 -16.21 4.57 -10.28
N LYS A 3 -15.63 5.57 -10.93
CA LYS A 3 -14.76 5.36 -12.08
C LYS A 3 -13.34 5.07 -11.57
N PHE A 4 -12.82 3.88 -11.85
CA PHE A 4 -11.42 3.55 -11.54
C PHE A 4 -10.50 4.24 -12.56
N SER A 5 -9.45 4.88 -12.05
CA SER A 5 -8.49 5.67 -12.85
C SER A 5 -7.17 4.95 -13.07
N GLN A 6 -6.93 3.86 -12.34
CA GLN A 6 -5.71 3.08 -12.40
C GLN A 6 -6.08 1.60 -12.56
N ASN A 7 -5.41 0.93 -13.50
CA ASN A 7 -5.51 -0.49 -13.75
C ASN A 7 -4.10 -1.09 -13.65
N TYR A 8 -3.95 -2.04 -12.76
CA TYR A 8 -2.74 -2.84 -12.60
C TYR A 8 -3.03 -4.23 -13.13
N GLU A 9 -2.31 -4.64 -14.15
CA GLU A 9 -2.46 -5.95 -14.79
C GLU A 9 -1.07 -6.48 -15.17
N ASN A 10 -0.51 -7.27 -14.28
CA ASN A 10 0.78 -7.92 -14.46
C ASN A 10 0.83 -9.19 -13.60
N LYS A 11 1.92 -9.94 -13.65
CA LYS A 11 2.10 -11.20 -12.93
C LYS A 11 1.95 -11.05 -11.41
N ASN A 12 2.34 -9.90 -10.85
CA ASN A 12 2.36 -9.68 -9.40
C ASN A 12 1.01 -9.17 -8.88
N GLU A 13 0.26 -8.43 -9.72
CA GLU A 13 -0.98 -7.79 -9.29
C GLU A 13 -1.97 -7.60 -10.44
N ILE A 14 -3.25 -7.92 -10.14
CA ILE A 14 -4.40 -7.63 -11.00
C ILE A 14 -5.43 -6.94 -10.13
N LYS A 15 -5.49 -5.61 -10.22
CA LYS A 15 -6.39 -4.77 -9.41
C LYS A 15 -6.74 -3.46 -10.10
N TYR A 16 -7.86 -2.88 -9.69
CA TYR A 16 -8.27 -1.53 -10.05
C TYR A 16 -8.14 -0.62 -8.85
N ALA A 17 -7.73 0.64 -9.08
CA ALA A 17 -7.59 1.63 -8.01
C ALA A 17 -8.11 2.99 -8.45
N ASN A 18 -8.58 3.78 -7.47
CA ASN A 18 -8.90 5.19 -7.63
C ASN A 18 -8.45 5.94 -6.38
N SER A 19 -7.44 6.79 -6.53
CA SER A 19 -6.89 7.65 -5.48
C SER A 19 -7.37 9.11 -5.58
N LYS A 20 -8.23 9.42 -6.55
CA LYS A 20 -8.73 10.80 -6.72
C LYS A 20 -9.90 11.06 -5.78
N HIS A 21 -9.63 11.67 -4.63
CA HIS A 21 -10.59 11.96 -3.56
C HIS A 21 -11.88 12.65 -4.10
N SER A 22 -11.75 13.64 -5.01
CA SER A 22 -12.88 14.34 -5.60
C SER A 22 -13.84 13.46 -6.43
N ASN A 23 -13.42 12.26 -6.82
CA ASN A 23 -14.26 11.31 -7.57
C ASN A 23 -15.11 10.42 -6.67
N PHE A 24 -14.93 10.51 -5.34
CA PHE A 24 -15.67 9.66 -4.40
C PHE A 24 -17.01 10.27 -4.03
N PRO A 25 -18.03 9.45 -3.74
CA PRO A 25 -19.28 9.93 -3.13
C PRO A 25 -19.01 10.68 -1.84
N GLU A 26 -19.82 11.68 -1.53
CA GLU A 26 -19.62 12.54 -0.36
C GLU A 26 -19.44 11.77 0.96
N PRO A 27 -20.26 10.75 1.30
CA PRO A 27 -20.06 10.00 2.54
C PRO A 27 -18.69 9.31 2.62
N VAL A 28 -18.15 8.87 1.47
CA VAL A 28 -16.81 8.26 1.41
C VAL A 28 -15.73 9.30 1.61
N ARG A 29 -15.88 10.50 1.02
CA ARG A 29 -14.96 11.62 1.24
C ARG A 29 -14.90 12.02 2.70
N LEU A 30 -16.06 12.29 3.32
CA LEU A 30 -16.14 12.66 4.73
C LEU A 30 -15.52 11.61 5.66
N PHE A 31 -15.73 10.33 5.34
CA PHE A 31 -15.13 9.25 6.11
C PHE A 31 -13.60 9.23 5.97
N ILE A 32 -13.06 9.39 4.76
CA ILE A 32 -11.62 9.49 4.52
C ILE A 32 -11.03 10.73 5.18
N ASP A 33 -11.72 11.87 5.11
CA ASP A 33 -11.29 13.12 5.75
C ASP A 33 -11.23 12.96 7.28
N PHE A 34 -12.21 12.28 7.88
CA PHE A 34 -12.15 11.91 9.30
C PHE A 34 -10.94 11.03 9.62
N LEU A 35 -10.67 10.00 8.82
CA LEU A 35 -9.51 9.12 9.00
C LEU A 35 -8.16 9.83 8.80
N ASN A 36 -8.15 10.95 8.09
CA ASN A 36 -6.96 11.80 7.93
C ASN A 36 -6.90 12.96 8.96
N SER A 37 -7.87 13.06 9.87
CA SER A 37 -7.94 14.13 10.89
C SER A 37 -6.92 13.92 12.02
N ASN A 38 -6.54 15.01 12.68
CA ASN A 38 -5.64 14.97 13.85
C ASN A 38 -6.20 14.08 14.97
N THR A 39 -7.54 14.05 15.15
CA THR A 39 -8.19 13.18 16.14
C THR A 39 -7.88 11.71 15.86
N TYR A 40 -7.98 11.31 14.60
CA TYR A 40 -7.71 9.92 14.21
C TYR A 40 -6.21 9.59 14.21
N LEU A 41 -5.36 10.54 13.82
CA LEU A 41 -3.90 10.40 13.91
C LEU A 41 -3.44 10.18 15.36
N ASN A 42 -3.97 10.93 16.29
CA ASN A 42 -3.71 10.75 17.74
C ASN A 42 -4.15 9.37 18.22
N PHE A 43 -5.33 8.90 17.79
CA PHE A 43 -5.79 7.54 18.07
C PHE A 43 -4.80 6.48 17.54
N LEU A 44 -4.36 6.62 16.28
CA LEU A 44 -3.39 5.70 15.68
C LEU A 44 -2.06 5.72 16.41
N GLN A 45 -1.58 6.89 16.79
CA GLN A 45 -0.31 7.06 17.50
C GLN A 45 -0.35 6.37 18.88
N ASN A 46 -1.44 6.54 19.62
CA ASN A 46 -1.67 5.84 20.88
C ASN A 46 -1.79 4.32 20.70
N LEU A 47 -2.53 3.88 19.67
CA LEU A 47 -2.74 2.45 19.39
C LEU A 47 -1.44 1.73 19.01
N THR A 48 -0.57 2.39 18.25
CA THR A 48 0.64 1.78 17.66
C THR A 48 1.90 2.05 18.46
N SER A 49 1.84 2.99 19.41
CA SER A 49 2.99 3.47 20.20
C SER A 49 4.15 4.00 19.32
N ILE A 50 3.87 4.43 18.10
CA ILE A 50 4.86 5.09 17.24
C ILE A 50 5.22 6.43 17.88
N GLN A 51 6.51 6.68 18.11
CA GLN A 51 6.98 7.88 18.79
C GLN A 51 7.05 9.10 17.88
N GLU A 52 7.32 8.89 16.59
CA GLU A 52 7.38 9.95 15.60
C GLU A 52 5.95 10.42 15.26
N GLU A 53 5.78 11.72 15.09
CA GLU A 53 4.50 12.31 14.69
C GLU A 53 3.97 11.69 13.40
N LEU A 54 2.75 11.19 13.43
CA LEU A 54 2.09 10.61 12.27
C LEU A 54 1.50 11.70 11.37
N VAL A 55 1.68 11.52 10.08
CA VAL A 55 1.18 12.41 9.02
C VAL A 55 0.29 11.61 8.08
N ALA A 56 -0.91 12.11 7.82
CA ALA A 56 -1.81 11.54 6.81
C ALA A 56 -1.37 11.91 5.39
N ASP A 57 -1.88 11.16 4.40
CA ASP A 57 -1.74 11.49 2.98
C ASP A 57 -3.10 11.82 2.36
N PRO A 58 -3.52 13.08 2.33
CA PRO A 58 -4.78 13.49 1.72
C PRO A 58 -4.81 13.32 0.20
N GLN A 59 -3.67 13.15 -0.44
CA GLN A 59 -3.57 12.85 -1.88
C GLN A 59 -3.76 11.37 -2.20
N LEU A 60 -3.82 10.51 -1.17
CA LEU A 60 -4.03 9.06 -1.28
C LEU A 60 -3.04 8.38 -2.25
N ASN A 61 -1.77 8.75 -2.20
CA ASN A 61 -0.74 8.18 -3.07
C ASN A 61 -0.63 6.66 -2.90
N GLY A 62 -1.05 5.91 -3.92
CA GLY A 62 -1.15 4.45 -3.92
C GLY A 62 -2.32 3.88 -3.09
N GLY A 63 -3.04 4.73 -2.36
CA GLY A 63 -4.22 4.40 -1.57
C GLY A 63 -5.54 4.71 -2.28
N GLY A 64 -6.60 4.98 -1.50
CA GLY A 64 -7.95 5.26 -1.99
C GLY A 64 -8.82 4.02 -2.11
N LEU A 65 -9.68 3.97 -3.12
CA LEU A 65 -10.57 2.83 -3.38
C LEU A 65 -9.85 1.79 -4.23
N HIS A 66 -9.85 0.54 -3.76
CA HIS A 66 -9.33 -0.60 -4.49
C HIS A 66 -10.43 -1.59 -4.80
N GLU A 67 -10.40 -2.16 -6.00
CA GLU A 67 -11.28 -3.24 -6.43
C GLU A 67 -10.46 -4.36 -7.07
N ILE A 68 -10.74 -5.59 -6.67
CA ILE A 68 -10.14 -6.80 -7.21
C ILE A 68 -11.26 -7.72 -7.61
N LYS A 69 -11.37 -7.98 -8.90
CA LYS A 69 -12.38 -8.84 -9.51
C LYS A 69 -11.98 -10.31 -9.40
N LYS A 70 -12.89 -11.21 -9.75
CA LYS A 70 -12.62 -12.63 -9.91
C LYS A 70 -11.34 -12.87 -10.72
N GLY A 71 -10.50 -13.77 -10.26
CA GLY A 71 -9.18 -14.04 -10.84
C GLY A 71 -8.07 -13.07 -10.43
N GLY A 72 -8.42 -11.93 -9.83
CA GLY A 72 -7.43 -10.93 -9.42
C GLY A 72 -6.59 -11.37 -8.22
N VAL A 73 -5.35 -10.92 -8.19
CA VAL A 73 -4.34 -11.23 -7.18
C VAL A 73 -3.59 -9.98 -6.76
N LEU A 74 -2.98 -10.05 -5.59
CA LEU A 74 -1.92 -9.16 -5.16
C LEU A 74 -0.89 -10.03 -4.42
N LYS A 75 0.18 -10.38 -5.12
CA LYS A 75 1.21 -11.28 -4.59
C LYS A 75 1.86 -10.72 -3.34
N ILE A 76 2.52 -11.57 -2.55
CA ILE A 76 3.15 -11.14 -1.30
C ILE A 76 4.26 -10.15 -1.61
N HIS A 77 4.25 -9.02 -0.90
CA HIS A 77 5.16 -7.91 -1.12
C HIS A 77 5.42 -7.11 0.15
N THR A 78 6.47 -6.32 0.12
CA THR A 78 6.60 -5.13 0.98
C THR A 78 6.26 -3.89 0.17
N ASP A 79 5.57 -2.95 0.77
CA ASP A 79 5.16 -1.71 0.14
C ASP A 79 6.34 -0.77 -0.15
N PHE A 80 6.10 0.21 -1.03
CA PHE A 80 6.98 1.37 -1.10
C PHE A 80 7.05 2.04 0.28
N ASN A 81 8.26 2.34 0.71
CA ASN A 81 8.55 2.72 2.09
C ASN A 81 8.68 4.22 2.34
N ARG A 82 8.54 5.06 1.29
CA ARG A 82 8.60 6.53 1.39
C ARG A 82 7.50 7.20 0.59
N HIS A 83 7.03 8.34 1.10
CA HIS A 83 6.11 9.19 0.35
C HIS A 83 6.74 9.65 -0.97
N PRO A 84 6.01 9.65 -2.11
CA PRO A 84 6.60 9.93 -3.43
C PRO A 84 7.17 11.35 -3.57
N THR A 85 6.59 12.33 -2.90
CA THR A 85 6.97 13.76 -3.02
C THR A 85 7.48 14.37 -1.72
N LEU A 86 7.04 13.85 -0.56
CA LEU A 86 7.48 14.30 0.75
C LEU A 86 8.62 13.42 1.26
N ASN A 87 9.50 13.99 2.08
CA ASN A 87 10.59 13.22 2.70
C ASN A 87 10.10 12.53 3.98
N LEU A 88 9.06 11.70 3.84
CA LEU A 88 8.41 10.98 4.93
C LEU A 88 8.51 9.47 4.70
N ASP A 89 8.67 8.73 5.78
CA ASP A 89 8.67 7.26 5.78
C ASP A 89 7.25 6.74 6.06
N ARG A 90 6.82 5.72 5.30
CA ARG A 90 5.53 5.07 5.49
C ARG A 90 5.56 4.17 6.72
N ARG A 91 4.58 4.30 7.61
CA ARG A 91 4.56 3.66 8.93
C ARG A 91 3.39 2.72 9.14
N ILE A 92 2.21 3.08 8.66
CA ILE A 92 0.98 2.35 8.90
C ILE A 92 0.19 2.21 7.61
N ASN A 93 -0.37 1.03 7.40
CA ASN A 93 -1.45 0.78 6.46
C ASN A 93 -2.76 0.57 7.21
N ILE A 94 -3.82 1.16 6.68
CA ILE A 94 -5.20 0.82 7.06
C ILE A 94 -5.91 0.28 5.82
N LEU A 95 -6.55 -0.88 5.99
CA LEU A 95 -7.45 -1.45 4.99
C LEU A 95 -8.83 -1.58 5.61
N ILE A 96 -9.84 -0.98 4.98
CA ILE A 96 -11.25 -1.09 5.39
C ILE A 96 -12.00 -1.83 4.30
N TYR A 97 -12.54 -2.99 4.64
CA TYR A 97 -13.20 -3.86 3.67
C TYR A 97 -14.70 -3.53 3.54
N LEU A 98 -15.18 -3.57 2.29
CA LEU A 98 -16.54 -3.15 1.93
C LEU A 98 -17.38 -4.30 1.35
N ASN A 99 -17.05 -5.55 1.66
CA ASN A 99 -17.60 -6.73 1.01
C ASN A 99 -18.70 -7.37 1.89
N LYS A 100 -19.96 -6.98 1.67
CA LYS A 100 -21.11 -7.61 2.32
C LYS A 100 -21.22 -9.08 1.91
N ASN A 101 -21.59 -9.95 2.86
CA ASN A 101 -21.80 -11.39 2.65
C ASN A 101 -20.60 -12.13 2.04
N TRP A 102 -19.37 -11.62 2.21
CA TRP A 102 -18.16 -12.25 1.69
C TRP A 102 -17.93 -13.58 2.38
N LYS A 103 -17.80 -14.64 1.58
CA LYS A 103 -17.61 -16.00 2.06
C LYS A 103 -16.13 -16.39 2.04
N ASP A 104 -15.75 -17.30 2.92
CA ASP A 104 -14.37 -17.78 3.03
C ASP A 104 -13.85 -18.37 1.71
N GLN A 105 -14.69 -19.13 1.01
CA GLN A 105 -14.39 -19.74 -0.28
C GLN A 105 -14.15 -18.76 -1.43
N TYR A 106 -14.52 -17.48 -1.27
CA TYR A 106 -14.22 -16.45 -2.28
C TYR A 106 -12.75 -16.02 -2.23
N GLY A 107 -12.02 -16.40 -1.19
CA GLY A 107 -10.61 -16.08 -1.03
C GLY A 107 -10.36 -14.59 -0.80
N GLY A 108 -9.24 -14.09 -1.32
CA GLY A 108 -8.84 -12.69 -1.17
C GLY A 108 -8.48 -12.29 0.27
N HIS A 109 -8.16 -13.26 1.14
CA HIS A 109 -7.70 -13.01 2.50
C HIS A 109 -6.43 -12.15 2.47
N LEU A 110 -6.37 -11.16 3.33
CA LEU A 110 -5.10 -10.51 3.60
C LEU A 110 -4.20 -11.49 4.37
N GLU A 111 -3.06 -11.80 3.82
CA GLU A 111 -2.03 -12.58 4.48
C GLU A 111 -0.93 -11.66 5.00
N LEU A 112 -0.53 -11.85 6.26
CA LEU A 112 0.62 -11.19 6.89
C LEU A 112 1.68 -12.26 7.17
N TRP A 113 2.87 -12.07 6.61
CA TRP A 113 3.97 -13.04 6.68
C TRP A 113 5.07 -12.59 7.64
N ASP A 114 5.84 -13.52 8.14
CA ASP A 114 7.03 -13.20 8.94
C ASP A 114 8.17 -12.63 8.07
N LYS A 115 9.12 -12.01 8.75
CA LYS A 115 10.29 -11.37 8.12
C LYS A 115 11.11 -12.33 7.24
N SER A 116 11.15 -13.61 7.60
CA SER A 116 11.89 -14.65 6.86
C SER A 116 11.11 -15.27 5.70
N MET A 117 9.86 -14.84 5.48
CA MET A 117 8.96 -15.39 4.44
C MET A 117 8.74 -16.90 4.54
N THR A 118 8.87 -17.45 5.74
CA THR A 118 8.71 -18.90 5.97
C THR A 118 7.30 -19.28 6.42
N LYS A 119 6.56 -18.33 7.04
CA LYS A 119 5.24 -18.62 7.60
C LYS A 119 4.28 -17.44 7.47
N CYS A 120 3.08 -17.73 6.97
CA CYS A 120 1.95 -16.80 7.09
C CYS A 120 1.49 -16.75 8.56
N ARG A 121 1.60 -15.60 9.21
CA ARG A 121 1.28 -15.40 10.63
C ARG A 121 -0.19 -15.10 10.87
N LYS A 122 -0.84 -14.43 9.92
CA LYS A 122 -2.27 -14.11 9.98
C LYS A 122 -2.89 -14.19 8.59
N LYS A 123 -4.11 -14.76 8.54
CA LYS A 123 -5.02 -14.77 7.39
C LYS A 123 -6.31 -14.06 7.81
N ILE A 124 -6.66 -12.99 7.12
CA ILE A 124 -7.76 -12.09 7.51
C ILE A 124 -8.77 -12.02 6.37
N LEU A 125 -9.96 -12.56 6.61
CA LEU A 125 -11.06 -12.54 5.65
C LEU A 125 -11.55 -11.09 5.44
N PRO A 126 -11.69 -10.60 4.18
CA PRO A 126 -12.02 -9.20 3.88
C PRO A 126 -13.54 -8.91 3.95
N ILE A 127 -14.17 -9.17 5.10
CA ILE A 127 -15.62 -8.96 5.28
C ILE A 127 -15.97 -7.48 5.48
N PHE A 128 -17.22 -7.13 5.19
CA PHE A 128 -17.75 -5.79 5.35
C PHE A 128 -17.50 -5.22 6.77
N ASN A 129 -17.16 -3.94 6.82
CA ASN A 129 -16.88 -3.18 8.05
C ASN A 129 -15.70 -3.71 8.89
N ARG A 130 -14.83 -4.53 8.31
CA ARG A 130 -13.57 -4.92 8.96
C ARG A 130 -12.48 -3.94 8.60
N MET A 131 -11.90 -3.33 9.63
CA MET A 131 -10.68 -2.52 9.51
C MET A 131 -9.48 -3.35 9.96
N VAL A 132 -8.41 -3.30 9.18
CA VAL A 132 -7.11 -3.89 9.52
C VAL A 132 -6.08 -2.79 9.55
N ILE A 133 -5.39 -2.66 10.67
CA ILE A 133 -4.30 -1.69 10.88
C ILE A 133 -3.03 -2.50 11.08
N PHE A 134 -2.00 -2.23 10.31
CA PHE A 134 -0.71 -2.91 10.46
C PHE A 134 0.47 -1.98 10.13
N SER A 135 1.59 -2.20 10.82
CA SER A 135 2.82 -1.46 10.58
C SER A 135 3.43 -1.81 9.24
N THR A 136 3.97 -0.82 8.55
CA THR A 136 4.70 -0.99 7.29
C THR A 136 6.16 -0.61 7.47
N ASN A 137 7.03 -1.58 7.18
CA ASN A 137 8.48 -1.42 7.12
C ASN A 137 9.04 -2.27 5.96
N ASP A 138 10.34 -2.32 5.80
CA ASP A 138 10.96 -3.04 4.70
C ASP A 138 10.83 -4.58 4.80
N PHE A 139 10.25 -5.08 5.89
CA PHE A 139 10.04 -6.51 6.18
C PHE A 139 8.57 -6.87 6.44
N SER A 140 7.63 -5.94 6.25
CA SER A 140 6.19 -6.16 6.46
C SER A 140 5.55 -6.81 5.24
N TYR A 141 5.86 -8.09 5.04
CA TYR A 141 5.36 -8.87 3.90
C TYR A 141 3.87 -9.17 4.02
N HIS A 142 3.11 -8.79 3.01
CA HIS A 142 1.67 -8.99 2.98
C HIS A 142 1.12 -9.06 1.56
N GLY A 143 -0.13 -9.53 1.41
CA GLY A 143 -0.81 -9.63 0.12
C GLY A 143 -2.04 -10.53 0.19
N HIS A 144 -2.58 -10.90 -0.96
CA HIS A 144 -3.54 -11.99 -1.14
C HIS A 144 -3.13 -12.75 -2.40
N PRO A 145 -2.21 -13.71 -2.26
CA PRO A 145 -1.49 -14.32 -3.39
C PRO A 145 -2.36 -15.25 -4.25
N GLU A 146 -3.46 -15.77 -3.67
CA GLU A 146 -4.38 -16.63 -4.40
C GLU A 146 -5.42 -15.81 -5.17
N PRO A 147 -5.82 -16.25 -6.38
CA PRO A 147 -6.87 -15.60 -7.15
C PRO A 147 -8.21 -15.54 -6.38
N VAL A 148 -8.86 -14.38 -6.45
CA VAL A 148 -10.21 -14.20 -5.92
C VAL A 148 -11.19 -15.06 -6.71
N SER A 149 -12.05 -15.84 -6.02
CA SER A 149 -13.01 -16.80 -6.60
C SER A 149 -14.47 -16.42 -6.32
N CYS A 150 -14.76 -15.13 -6.17
CA CYS A 150 -16.13 -14.65 -5.99
C CYS A 150 -16.99 -14.89 -7.24
N PRO A 151 -18.34 -14.91 -7.10
CA PRO A 151 -19.25 -14.96 -8.24
C PRO A 151 -19.05 -13.82 -9.23
N GLU A 152 -19.49 -14.02 -10.47
CA GLU A 152 -19.52 -12.95 -11.47
C GLU A 152 -20.36 -11.77 -10.97
N GLY A 153 -19.88 -10.56 -11.26
CA GLY A 153 -20.52 -9.32 -10.79
C GLY A 153 -20.14 -8.90 -9.37
N GLU A 154 -19.54 -9.79 -8.58
CA GLU A 154 -18.94 -9.46 -7.30
C GLU A 154 -17.45 -9.13 -7.41
N SER A 155 -16.93 -8.45 -6.40
CA SER A 155 -15.50 -8.10 -6.34
C SER A 155 -15.08 -7.80 -4.91
N ARG A 156 -13.80 -8.00 -4.61
CA ARG A 156 -13.19 -7.62 -3.33
C ARG A 156 -12.87 -6.12 -3.34
N LYS A 157 -13.55 -5.37 -2.48
CA LYS A 157 -13.43 -3.91 -2.38
C LYS A 157 -12.83 -3.51 -1.04
N SER A 158 -11.97 -2.50 -1.06
CA SER A 158 -11.43 -1.90 0.15
C SER A 158 -11.13 -0.42 -0.04
N ILE A 159 -11.11 0.30 1.09
CA ILE A 159 -10.46 1.61 1.21
C ILE A 159 -9.07 1.34 1.80
N ALA A 160 -8.04 1.91 1.19
CA ALA A 160 -6.66 1.83 1.67
C ALA A 160 -6.13 3.22 2.01
N LEU A 161 -5.60 3.39 3.22
CA LEU A 161 -5.00 4.64 3.69
C LEU A 161 -3.61 4.36 4.25
N TYR A 162 -2.70 5.30 4.04
CA TYR A 162 -1.31 5.19 4.45
C TYR A 162 -0.92 6.38 5.30
N TYR A 163 -0.17 6.10 6.37
CA TYR A 163 0.29 7.12 7.29
C TYR A 163 1.79 7.08 7.39
N PHE A 164 2.36 8.25 7.51
CA PHE A 164 3.79 8.50 7.39
C PHE A 164 4.33 9.19 8.63
N SER A 165 5.66 9.21 8.79
CA SER A 165 6.34 10.03 9.79
C SER A 165 7.67 10.53 9.23
N LYS A 166 8.25 11.52 9.89
CA LYS A 166 9.61 11.99 9.61
C LYS A 166 10.62 11.03 10.24
N GLY A 167 11.09 10.06 9.43
CA GLY A 167 11.99 9.00 9.88
C GLY A 167 11.27 7.78 10.43
N ARG A 168 12.06 6.73 10.68
CA ARG A 168 11.67 5.46 11.30
C ARG A 168 12.86 4.82 12.01
N PRO A 169 12.66 3.87 12.93
CA PRO A 169 13.72 3.10 13.55
C PRO A 169 14.64 2.41 12.51
N LEU A 170 15.94 2.40 12.76
CA LEU A 170 16.91 1.74 11.85
C LEU A 170 16.64 0.24 11.70
N SER A 171 16.08 -0.41 12.72
CA SER A 171 15.68 -1.83 12.68
C SER A 171 14.58 -2.16 11.66
N GLU A 172 13.85 -1.14 11.19
CA GLU A 172 12.80 -1.24 10.18
C GLU A 172 13.31 -1.04 8.75
N ILE A 173 14.61 -0.75 8.55
CA ILE A 173 15.20 -0.41 7.26
C ILE A 173 16.01 -1.58 6.71
N ASP A 174 15.75 -1.92 5.46
CA ASP A 174 16.60 -2.78 4.64
C ASP A 174 17.39 -1.92 3.64
N TYR A 175 18.67 -1.73 3.92
CA TYR A 175 19.55 -0.90 3.09
C TYR A 175 19.82 -1.48 1.70
N SER A 176 19.52 -2.76 1.47
CA SER A 176 19.63 -3.40 0.15
C SER A 176 18.48 -3.05 -0.77
N LYS A 177 17.33 -2.62 -0.22
CA LYS A 177 16.15 -2.24 -0.99
C LYS A 177 16.21 -0.79 -1.47
N ILE A 178 15.83 -0.58 -2.73
CA ILE A 178 15.70 0.76 -3.30
C ILE A 178 14.45 1.42 -2.71
N LYS A 179 14.59 2.63 -2.17
CA LYS A 179 13.46 3.41 -1.63
C LYS A 179 12.39 3.68 -2.69
N ASN A 180 11.14 3.81 -2.26
CA ASN A 180 9.96 4.10 -3.09
C ASN A 180 9.61 3.04 -4.13
N LYS A 181 9.88 1.78 -3.85
CA LYS A 181 9.42 0.65 -4.66
C LYS A 181 8.68 -0.37 -3.82
N THR A 182 7.73 -1.03 -4.44
CA THR A 182 7.11 -2.25 -3.93
C THR A 182 7.96 -3.43 -4.35
N TYR A 183 8.31 -4.31 -3.42
CA TYR A 183 9.08 -5.52 -3.66
C TYR A 183 8.20 -6.74 -3.44
N PHE A 184 8.00 -7.52 -4.49
CA PHE A 184 7.30 -8.78 -4.45
C PHE A 184 8.28 -9.91 -4.15
N GLU A 185 7.85 -10.86 -3.32
CA GLU A 185 8.65 -11.99 -2.87
C GLU A 185 7.92 -13.30 -3.10
N ASP A 186 8.65 -14.31 -3.55
CA ASP A 186 8.11 -15.66 -3.69
C ASP A 186 7.86 -16.28 -2.31
N ARG A 187 6.73 -16.94 -2.16
CA ARG A 187 6.44 -17.74 -0.96
C ARG A 187 7.31 -19.00 -0.95
N LEU A 188 7.65 -19.49 0.22
CA LEU A 188 8.35 -20.76 0.37
C LEU A 188 7.62 -21.90 -0.37
N GLY A 189 8.32 -22.57 -1.28
CA GLY A 189 7.76 -23.63 -2.13
C GLY A 189 7.12 -23.16 -3.45
N PHE A 190 7.00 -21.85 -3.68
CA PHE A 190 6.39 -21.26 -4.89
C PHE A 190 7.46 -20.48 -5.69
N LYS A 191 8.35 -21.20 -6.35
CA LYS A 191 9.42 -20.57 -7.16
C LYS A 191 8.85 -19.81 -8.37
N ASN A 192 9.44 -18.64 -8.67
CA ASN A 192 9.03 -17.77 -9.78
C ASN A 192 7.55 -17.32 -9.72
N GLU A 193 6.99 -17.24 -8.52
CA GLU A 193 5.62 -16.76 -8.33
C GLU A 193 5.51 -15.26 -8.66
N THR A 194 6.58 -14.50 -8.47
CA THR A 194 6.64 -13.05 -8.66
C THR A 194 7.72 -12.64 -9.65
N ASP A 195 7.68 -11.39 -10.10
CA ASP A 195 8.73 -10.75 -10.91
C ASP A 195 9.63 -9.81 -10.07
N GLY A 196 9.60 -9.93 -8.75
CA GLY A 196 10.35 -9.07 -7.84
C GLY A 196 9.76 -7.65 -7.74
N GLN A 197 10.37 -6.66 -8.37
CA GLN A 197 9.93 -5.26 -8.23
C GLN A 197 8.63 -4.96 -8.99
N SER A 198 7.76 -4.11 -8.40
CA SER A 198 6.60 -3.58 -9.12
C SER A 198 7.02 -2.76 -10.33
N LYS A 199 6.47 -3.12 -11.48
CA LYS A 199 6.45 -2.25 -12.65
C LYS A 199 5.25 -1.32 -12.48
N GLY A 200 5.37 -0.25 -11.71
CA GLY A 200 4.29 0.68 -11.42
C GLY A 200 3.44 1.07 -12.65
N PRO A 201 2.24 1.65 -12.48
CA PRO A 201 1.37 2.01 -13.60
C PRO A 201 2.13 2.85 -14.62
N LYS A 202 1.91 2.57 -15.91
CA LYS A 202 2.62 3.26 -17.03
C LYS A 202 2.60 4.79 -16.94
N ASN A 203 1.67 5.38 -16.21
CA ASN A 203 1.57 6.82 -15.95
C ASN A 203 2.49 7.33 -14.82
N PHE A 204 3.04 6.46 -13.98
CA PHE A 204 3.96 6.85 -12.90
C PHE A 204 5.35 7.25 -13.40
N LEU A 205 5.71 6.85 -14.63
CA LEU A 205 7.00 7.17 -15.27
C LEU A 205 7.17 8.68 -15.56
N ARG A 206 6.09 9.49 -15.63
CA ARG A 206 6.20 10.94 -15.83
C ARG A 206 6.68 11.69 -14.58
N SER A 207 6.30 11.25 -13.39
CA SER A 207 6.77 11.84 -12.12
C SER A 207 8.23 11.46 -11.82
N PHE A 208 8.69 10.30 -12.30
CA PHE A 208 10.06 9.83 -12.11
C PHE A 208 11.12 10.65 -12.88
N LYS A 209 10.75 11.20 -14.05
CA LYS A 209 11.65 12.12 -14.79
C LYS A 209 11.90 13.41 -14.01
N PHE A 210 10.87 13.92 -13.33
CA PHE A 210 10.98 15.12 -12.50
C PHE A 210 11.84 14.89 -11.26
N TYR A 211 11.69 13.75 -10.57
CA TYR A 211 12.48 13.37 -9.41
C TYR A 211 13.97 13.13 -9.73
N LYS A 212 14.28 12.52 -10.87
CA LYS A 212 15.66 12.38 -11.34
C LYS A 212 16.33 13.74 -11.61
N SER A 213 15.56 14.70 -12.07
CA SER A 213 16.03 16.08 -12.30
C SER A 213 16.38 16.78 -10.98
N ILE A 214 15.54 16.64 -9.95
CA ILE A 214 15.78 17.21 -8.60
C ILE A 214 17.02 16.58 -7.96
N LYS A 215 17.17 15.25 -8.01
CA LYS A 215 18.34 14.55 -7.45
C LYS A 215 19.65 14.92 -8.14
N ASN A 216 19.62 15.17 -9.44
CA ASN A 216 20.78 15.64 -10.19
C ASN A 216 21.13 17.11 -9.84
N PHE A 217 20.12 17.92 -9.53
CA PHE A 217 20.30 19.29 -9.07
C PHE A 217 20.92 19.33 -7.65
N GLU A 218 20.43 18.53 -6.73
CA GLU A 218 20.97 18.41 -5.36
C GLU A 218 22.43 17.92 -5.38
N LYS A 219 22.75 16.88 -6.17
CA LYS A 219 24.14 16.39 -6.33
C LYS A 219 25.08 17.47 -6.89
N LYS A 220 24.60 18.29 -7.82
CA LYS A 220 25.36 19.38 -8.41
C LYS A 220 25.59 20.52 -7.43
N TYR A 221 24.63 20.80 -6.55
CA TYR A 221 24.69 21.86 -5.54
C TYR A 221 25.61 21.47 -4.37
N LEU A 222 25.53 20.22 -3.91
CA LEU A 222 26.37 19.71 -2.81
C LEU A 222 27.87 19.58 -3.21
N ARG A 223 28.16 19.34 -4.51
CA ARG A 223 29.54 19.34 -5.01
C ARG A 223 30.16 20.74 -5.09
N ARG A 224 29.37 21.82 -5.19
CA ARG A 224 29.85 23.20 -5.21
C ARG A 224 30.14 23.80 -3.84
N LYS A 225 29.66 23.18 -2.75
CA LYS A 225 29.96 23.62 -1.35
C LYS A 225 31.19 22.92 -0.74
N LYS A 226 31.86 22.04 -1.48
CA LYS A 226 33.07 21.32 -1.04
C LYS A 226 34.34 21.77 -1.84
N LYS A 227 34.27 22.87 -2.53
CA LYS A 227 35.38 23.64 -3.04
C LYS A 227 35.28 25.05 -2.43
#